data_82e2209f31ff96c154f92d0bbf96499a
#
_entry.id   82e2209f31ff96c154f92d0bbf96499a
#
_cell.length_a   1.000
_cell.length_b   1.000
_cell.length_c   1.000
_cell.angle_alpha   90.00
_cell.angle_beta   90.00
_cell.angle_gamma   90.00
#
_symmetry.space_group_name_H-M   'P 1'
#
loop_
_entity.id
_entity.type
_entity.pdbx_description
1 polymer ?
#
loop_
_entity_poly.entity_id
_entity_poly.type
_entity_poly.pdbx_seq_one_letter_code
_entity_poly.pdbx_strand_id
1 'polypeptide(L)' 'MNSLPIWLREDGSIVACVEKVKVMRENFEEIQQIAQDALEDGLLLEVSEAQMREALHKLVDNLVNPYQKNNTALSSKTKR' A
#
# COMPACT_ATOMS: atom_id res chain seq x y z
N MET A 1 5.84 12.54 -3.16
CA MET A 1 5.93 11.54 -4.20
C MET A 1 5.78 12.17 -5.55
N ASN A 2 6.76 12.00 -6.36
CA ASN A 2 6.81 12.75 -7.60
C ASN A 2 6.22 12.05 -8.78
N SER A 3 6.23 10.74 -8.74
CA SER A 3 5.71 10.03 -9.88
C SER A 3 5.12 8.74 -9.43
N LEU A 4 4.01 8.39 -10.05
CA LEU A 4 3.35 7.13 -9.83
C LEU A 4 3.55 6.27 -11.05
N PRO A 5 3.47 4.96 -10.88
CA PRO A 5 3.63 4.08 -12.04
C PRO A 5 2.44 4.17 -12.96
N ILE A 6 2.60 3.61 -14.13
CA ILE A 6 1.47 3.33 -15.00
C ILE A 6 0.79 2.10 -14.42
N TRP A 7 -0.52 2.21 -14.21
CA TRP A 7 -1.25 1.12 -13.57
C TRP A 7 -1.67 0.08 -14.60
N LEU A 8 -1.46 -1.19 -14.27
CA LEU A 8 -1.75 -2.28 -15.19
C LEU A 8 -2.76 -3.24 -14.58
N ARG A 9 -3.59 -3.81 -15.45
CA ARG A 9 -4.46 -4.90 -15.07
C ARG A 9 -3.67 -6.20 -15.02
N GLU A 10 -4.31 -7.25 -14.54
CA GLU A 10 -3.66 -8.56 -14.48
C GLU A 10 -3.15 -9.02 -15.83
N ASP A 11 -3.87 -8.69 -16.90
CA ASP A 11 -3.48 -9.12 -18.24
C ASP A 11 -2.43 -8.22 -18.87
N GLY A 12 -1.94 -7.24 -18.13
CA GLY A 12 -0.89 -6.35 -18.60
C GLY A 12 -1.38 -5.12 -19.34
N SER A 13 -2.68 -5.00 -19.55
CA SER A 13 -3.20 -3.83 -20.24
C SER A 13 -3.23 -2.63 -19.29
N ILE A 14 -3.18 -1.44 -19.87
CA ILE A 14 -3.05 -0.21 -19.10
C ILE A 14 -4.41 0.26 -18.61
N VAL A 15 -4.46 0.64 -17.33
CA VAL A 15 -5.63 1.32 -16.78
C VAL A 15 -5.47 2.79 -17.11
N ALA A 16 -6.20 3.26 -18.12
CA ALA A 16 -6.06 4.62 -18.62
C ALA A 16 -7.26 5.52 -18.34
N CYS A 17 -8.27 5.00 -17.68
CA CYS A 17 -9.45 5.80 -17.36
C CYS A 17 -9.05 6.94 -16.43
N VAL A 18 -9.37 8.16 -16.83
CA VAL A 18 -8.95 9.33 -16.08
C VAL A 18 -9.47 9.30 -14.66
N GLU A 19 -10.72 8.88 -14.49
CA GLU A 19 -11.32 8.84 -13.15
C GLU A 19 -10.61 7.82 -12.27
N LYS A 20 -10.30 6.66 -12.82
CA LYS A 20 -9.64 5.62 -12.03
C LYS A 20 -8.23 6.04 -11.65
N VAL A 21 -7.51 6.61 -12.59
CA VAL A 21 -6.15 7.06 -12.32
C VAL A 21 -6.15 8.16 -11.26
N LYS A 22 -7.14 9.04 -11.31
CA LYS A 22 -7.26 10.10 -10.32
C LYS A 22 -7.46 9.52 -8.92
N VAL A 23 -8.32 8.53 -8.80
CA VAL A 23 -8.56 7.89 -7.50
C VAL A 23 -7.28 7.28 -6.96
N MET A 24 -6.54 6.58 -7.83
CA MET A 24 -5.29 5.98 -7.40
C MET A 24 -4.29 7.02 -6.94
N ARG A 25 -4.18 8.12 -7.68
CA ARG A 25 -3.24 9.17 -7.30
C ARG A 25 -3.60 9.77 -5.96
N GLU A 26 -4.86 10.10 -5.77
CA GLU A 26 -5.29 10.72 -4.51
C GLU A 26 -5.06 9.79 -3.33
N ASN A 27 -5.38 8.51 -3.53
CA ASN A 27 -5.16 7.53 -2.46
C ASN A 27 -3.70 7.42 -2.09
N PHE A 28 -2.84 7.37 -3.08
CA PHE A 28 -1.41 7.21 -2.80
C PHE A 28 -0.80 8.45 -2.19
N GLU A 29 -1.31 9.63 -2.57
CA GLU A 29 -0.84 10.85 -1.92
C GLU A 29 -1.22 10.86 -0.45
N GLU A 30 -2.42 10.40 -0.13
CA GLU A 30 -2.86 10.29 1.26
C GLU A 30 -2.01 9.30 2.03
N ILE A 31 -1.78 8.14 1.44
CA ILE A 31 -0.98 7.11 2.10
C ILE A 31 0.42 7.64 2.37
N GLN A 32 0.98 8.30 1.37
CA GLN A 32 2.33 8.83 1.54
C GLN A 32 2.39 9.84 2.67
N GLN A 33 1.41 10.72 2.76
CA GLN A 33 1.42 11.72 3.81
C GLN A 33 1.34 11.07 5.19
N ILE A 34 0.44 10.10 5.33
CA ILE A 34 0.28 9.41 6.61
C ILE A 34 1.54 8.63 6.96
N ALA A 35 2.11 7.94 5.98
CA ALA A 35 3.33 7.17 6.22
C ALA A 35 4.49 8.08 6.58
N GLN A 36 4.60 9.23 5.91
CA GLN A 36 5.66 10.17 6.20
C GLN A 36 5.52 10.69 7.62
N ASP A 37 4.30 11.05 8.02
CA ASP A 37 4.07 11.52 9.37
C ASP A 37 4.42 10.45 10.40
N ALA A 38 4.07 9.22 10.12
CA ALA A 38 4.38 8.12 11.04
C ALA A 38 5.89 7.94 11.18
N LEU A 39 6.60 8.02 10.06
CA LEU A 39 8.06 7.89 10.11
C LEU A 39 8.66 9.00 10.96
N GLU A 40 8.22 10.23 10.73
CA GLU A 40 8.76 11.36 11.49
C GLU A 40 8.46 11.23 12.98
N ASP A 41 7.24 10.81 13.30
CA ASP A 41 6.88 10.62 14.69
C ASP A 41 7.74 9.56 15.35
N GLY A 42 7.96 8.46 14.63
CA GLY A 42 8.79 7.39 15.16
C GLY A 42 10.20 7.85 15.44
N LEU A 43 10.77 8.63 14.52
CA LEU A 43 12.11 9.15 14.71
C LEU A 43 12.18 10.11 15.90
N LEU A 44 11.15 10.92 16.08
CA LEU A 44 11.11 11.83 17.22
C LEU A 44 11.01 11.05 18.53
N LEU A 45 10.39 9.89 18.51
CA LEU A 45 10.28 9.04 19.69
C LEU A 45 11.47 8.10 19.83
N GLU A 46 12.50 8.33 19.02
CA GLU A 46 13.78 7.62 19.11
C GLU A 46 13.71 6.17 18.65
N VAL A 47 12.73 5.84 17.81
CA VAL A 47 12.74 4.56 17.14
C VAL A 47 13.69 4.67 15.93
N SER A 48 14.44 3.63 15.67
CA SER A 48 15.39 3.67 14.56
C SER A 48 14.64 3.76 13.23
N GLU A 49 15.28 4.42 12.28
CA GLU A 49 14.68 4.52 10.95
C GLU A 49 14.49 3.14 10.34
N ALA A 50 15.47 2.26 10.52
CA ALA A 50 15.37 0.92 9.93
C ALA A 50 14.14 0.19 10.46
N GLN A 51 13.89 0.31 11.75
CA GLN A 51 12.74 -0.36 12.34
C GLN A 51 11.43 0.25 11.84
N MET A 52 11.39 1.58 11.72
CA MET A 52 10.21 2.22 11.19
C MET A 52 9.90 1.76 9.78
N ARG A 53 10.94 1.66 8.93
CA ARG A 53 10.73 1.21 7.57
C ARG A 53 10.28 -0.25 7.53
N GLU A 54 10.87 -1.08 8.39
CA GLU A 54 10.47 -2.47 8.45
C GLU A 54 9.01 -2.61 8.86
N ALA A 55 8.58 -1.82 9.84
CA ALA A 55 7.19 -1.87 10.29
C ALA A 55 6.24 -1.46 9.16
N LEU A 56 6.61 -0.43 8.39
CA LEU A 56 5.78 0.00 7.28
C LEU A 56 5.71 -1.07 6.19
N HIS A 57 6.84 -1.73 5.92
CA HIS A 57 6.83 -2.82 4.96
C HIS A 57 5.93 -3.96 5.41
N LYS A 58 5.98 -4.31 6.68
CA LYS A 58 5.13 -5.37 7.20
C LYS A 58 3.65 -4.99 7.13
N LEU A 59 3.36 -3.72 7.37
CA LEU A 59 2.00 -3.26 7.27
C LEU A 59 1.46 -3.52 5.86
N VAL A 60 2.25 -3.18 4.86
CA VAL A 60 1.85 -3.39 3.47
C VAL A 60 1.68 -4.88 3.18
N ASP A 61 2.61 -5.70 3.66
CA ASP A 61 2.54 -7.13 3.40
C ASP A 61 1.33 -7.78 4.02
N ASN A 62 0.78 -7.19 5.07
CA ASN A 62 -0.37 -7.76 5.77
C ASN A 62 -1.70 -7.30 5.20
N LEU A 63 -1.69 -6.46 4.17
CA LEU A 63 -2.94 -6.10 3.52
C LEU A 63 -3.50 -7.31 2.79
N VAL A 64 -4.81 -7.43 2.78
CA VAL A 64 -5.49 -8.61 2.28
C VAL A 64 -6.36 -8.24 1.09
N ASN A 65 -6.35 -9.07 0.07
CA ASN A 65 -7.24 -8.89 -1.06
C ASN A 65 -8.54 -9.63 -0.77
N PRO A 66 -9.61 -8.91 -0.42
CA PRO A 66 -10.88 -9.58 -0.07
C PRO A 66 -11.62 -10.12 -1.28
N TYR A 67 -11.13 -9.78 -2.49
CA TYR A 67 -11.82 -10.18 -3.71
C TYR A 67 -11.17 -11.35 -4.41
N GLN A 68 -10.09 -11.87 -3.87
CA GLN A 68 -9.34 -12.92 -4.53
C GLN A 68 -9.86 -14.29 -4.12
N LYS A 69 -10.61 -14.91 -5.00
CA LYS A 69 -11.26 -16.17 -4.68
C LYS A 69 -10.30 -17.33 -4.69
N ASN A 70 -9.30 -17.28 -5.54
CA ASN A 70 -8.39 -18.40 -5.68
C ASN A 70 -7.56 -18.65 -4.44
N ASN A 71 -7.46 -17.67 -3.59
CA ASN A 71 -6.68 -17.80 -2.39
C ASN A 71 -7.53 -18.04 -1.16
N THR A 72 -8.73 -18.48 -1.36
CA THR A 72 -9.63 -18.65 -0.25
C THR A 72 -9.06 -19.54 0.84
N ALA A 73 -8.48 -20.66 0.42
CA ALA A 73 -7.93 -21.58 1.39
C ALA A 73 -6.81 -20.95 2.19
N LEU A 74 -5.95 -20.22 1.53
CA LEU A 74 -4.87 -19.56 2.22
C LEU A 74 -5.37 -18.44 3.09
N SER A 75 -6.31 -17.68 2.57
CA SER A 75 -6.83 -16.56 3.32
C SER A 75 -7.57 -16.99 4.58
N SER A 76 -8.26 -18.07 4.48
CA SER A 76 -9.07 -18.50 5.60
C SER A 76 -8.23 -18.88 6.80
N LYS A 77 -7.01 -19.24 6.55
CA LYS A 77 -6.13 -19.58 7.65
C LYS A 77 -5.77 -18.38 8.46
N THR A 78 -5.69 -17.32 7.79
CA THR A 78 -5.29 -16.13 8.47
C THR A 78 -6.44 -15.47 9.13
N LYS A 79 -7.51 -15.83 8.90
CA LYS A 79 -8.50 -15.19 9.15
C LYS A 79 -9.00 -14.89 10.00
N ARG A 80 -8.79 -14.95 9.76
CA ARG A 80 -9.26 -14.31 10.23
C ARG A 80 -9.73 -14.16 11.01
#